data_4e1f60ed4f86ef4ecbaed57dfdf3ed37
#
_entry.id   4e1f60ed4f86ef4ecbaed57dfdf3ed37
#
_cell.length_a   1.000
_cell.length_b   1.000
_cell.length_c   1.000
_cell.angle_alpha   90.00
_cell.angle_beta   90.00
_cell.angle_gamma   90.00
#
_symmetry.space_group_name_H-M   'P 1'
#
loop_
_entity.id
_entity.type
_entity.pdbx_description
1 polymer ?
#
loop_
_entity_poly.entity_id
_entity_poly.type
_entity_poly.pdbx_seq_one_letter_code
_entity_poly.pdbx_strand_id
1 'polypeptide(L)'
;MNSKCKVLVVDDIHENIELVADMLKGLDVEIQKADGGAKAIELVDSFQPNIILLDLMMPQVNSWDVIKYVRASYDKSEMAIIVVSLLNNKDNIDDCYEMGVNDYICKPIIKAQLVSSVETHKENIVEPTPKASPTMVALHNKNHDNKAIFGM
;
A
#
# COMPACT_ATOMS: atom_id res chain seq x y z
N MET A 1 -2.83 22.18 -9.53
CA MET A 1 -2.38 22.32 -8.15
C MET A 1 -1.80 21.00 -7.68
N ASN A 2 -0.65 21.02 -7.06
CA ASN A 2 0.01 19.81 -6.64
C ASN A 2 -0.47 19.38 -5.27
N SER A 3 -1.06 18.20 -5.22
CA SER A 3 -1.41 17.59 -3.94
C SER A 3 -0.16 16.98 -3.32
N LYS A 4 -0.12 16.95 -2.00
CA LYS A 4 0.92 16.20 -1.33
C LYS A 4 0.78 14.71 -1.65
N CYS A 5 1.89 14.01 -1.67
CA CYS A 5 1.88 12.56 -1.76
C CYS A 5 1.22 12.00 -0.50
N LYS A 6 0.27 11.13 -0.69
CA LYS A 6 -0.49 10.54 0.43
C LYS A 6 0.10 9.19 0.78
N VAL A 7 0.44 9.00 2.04
CA VAL A 7 1.05 7.77 2.53
C VAL A 7 0.16 7.18 3.62
N LEU A 8 -0.21 5.92 3.45
CA LEU A 8 -0.96 5.17 4.45
C LEU A 8 0.00 4.22 5.15
N VAL A 9 0.10 4.33 6.47
CA VAL A 9 0.95 3.45 7.29
C VAL A 9 0.07 2.44 8.00
N VAL A 10 0.34 1.15 7.76
CA VAL A 10 -0.46 0.05 8.29
C VAL A 10 0.41 -0.86 9.15
N ASP A 11 0.14 -0.90 10.45
CA ASP A 11 0.84 -1.76 11.40
C ASP A 11 -0.06 -1.89 12.63
N ASP A 12 -0.12 -3.06 13.25
CA ASP A 12 -0.97 -3.23 14.43
C ASP A 12 -0.31 -2.75 15.71
N ILE A 13 0.96 -2.37 15.65
CA ILE A 13 1.69 -1.85 16.80
C ILE A 13 1.81 -0.33 16.67
N HIS A 14 1.17 0.39 17.58
CA HIS A 14 1.09 1.84 17.51
C HIS A 14 2.46 2.49 17.48
N GLU A 15 3.40 2.00 18.27
CA GLU A 15 4.76 2.57 18.32
C GLU A 15 5.46 2.47 16.97
N ASN A 16 5.21 1.39 16.23
CA ASN A 16 5.79 1.23 14.89
C ASN A 16 5.22 2.27 13.93
N ILE A 17 3.92 2.53 14.01
CA ILE A 17 3.29 3.55 13.18
C ILE A 17 3.91 4.91 13.45
N GLU A 18 4.06 5.25 14.73
CA GLU A 18 4.63 6.55 15.10
C GLU A 18 6.08 6.68 14.67
N LEU A 19 6.84 5.59 14.80
CA LEU A 19 8.24 5.59 14.36
C LEU A 19 8.35 5.85 12.85
N VAL A 20 7.53 5.16 12.06
CA VAL A 20 7.53 5.36 10.61
C VAL A 20 7.11 6.78 10.27
N ALA A 21 6.06 7.28 10.91
CA ALA A 21 5.59 8.65 10.67
C ALA A 21 6.69 9.67 11.00
N ASP A 22 7.43 9.45 12.09
CA ASP A 22 8.54 10.33 12.46
C ASP A 22 9.66 10.28 11.43
N MET A 23 9.98 9.10 10.92
CA MET A 23 11.02 8.95 9.91
C MET A 23 10.68 9.69 8.62
N LEU A 24 9.40 9.87 8.34
CA LEU A 24 8.94 10.54 7.13
C LEU A 24 8.73 12.04 7.32
N LYS A 25 8.93 12.56 8.52
CA LYS A 25 8.91 14.01 8.75
C LYS A 25 9.96 14.67 7.88
N GLY A 26 9.63 15.78 7.30
CA GLY A 26 10.54 16.49 6.41
C GLY A 26 10.30 16.16 4.96
N LEU A 27 9.60 15.07 4.66
CA LEU A 27 9.11 14.82 3.30
C LEU A 27 7.78 15.51 3.13
N ASP A 28 7.49 15.90 1.91
CA ASP A 28 6.22 16.57 1.60
C ASP A 28 5.14 15.52 1.38
N VAL A 29 4.69 14.90 2.47
CA VAL A 29 3.71 13.81 2.42
C VAL A 29 2.61 14.06 3.45
N GLU A 30 1.43 13.56 3.13
CA GLU A 30 0.29 13.55 4.04
C GLU A 30 0.10 12.12 4.53
N ILE A 31 0.09 11.90 5.83
CA ILE A 31 0.10 10.56 6.41
C ILE A 31 -1.22 10.27 7.09
N GLN A 32 -1.79 9.11 6.79
CA GLN A 32 -2.89 8.52 7.53
C GLN A 32 -2.41 7.19 8.10
N LYS A 33 -3.04 6.73 9.17
CA LYS A 33 -2.59 5.58 9.95
C LYS A 33 -3.70 4.57 10.08
N ALA A 34 -3.37 3.29 9.95
CA ALA A 34 -4.31 2.20 10.15
C ALA A 34 -3.65 1.16 11.04
N ASP A 35 -4.35 0.76 12.09
CA ASP A 35 -3.85 -0.23 13.04
C ASP A 35 -4.32 -1.64 12.75
N GLY A 36 -4.88 -1.86 11.57
CA GLY A 36 -5.33 -3.17 11.15
C GLY A 36 -5.83 -3.15 9.71
N GLY A 37 -6.15 -4.33 9.19
CA GLY A 37 -6.52 -4.49 7.79
C GLY A 37 -7.86 -3.87 7.42
N ALA A 38 -8.84 -3.98 8.32
CA ALA A 38 -10.16 -3.39 8.05
C ALA A 38 -10.05 -1.88 7.90
N LYS A 39 -9.30 -1.24 8.80
CA LYS A 39 -9.08 0.20 8.73
C LYS A 39 -8.26 0.56 7.50
N ALA A 40 -7.27 -0.28 7.15
CA ALA A 40 -6.46 -0.06 5.96
C ALA A 40 -7.33 -0.07 4.70
N ILE A 41 -8.20 -1.07 4.57
CA ILE A 41 -9.09 -1.17 3.41
C ILE A 41 -10.02 0.03 3.33
N GLU A 42 -10.58 0.44 4.47
CA GLU A 42 -11.42 1.64 4.53
C GLU A 42 -10.67 2.87 4.01
N LEU A 43 -9.41 3.04 4.44
CA LEU A 43 -8.62 4.20 4.06
C LEU A 43 -8.10 4.11 2.62
N VAL A 44 -7.91 2.92 2.07
CA VAL A 44 -7.62 2.79 0.64
C VAL A 44 -8.72 3.46 -0.17
N ASP A 45 -9.96 3.24 0.21
CA ASP A 45 -11.09 3.81 -0.52
C ASP A 45 -11.29 5.31 -0.23
N SER A 46 -11.20 5.71 1.02
CA SER A 46 -11.55 7.08 1.41
C SER A 46 -10.40 8.06 1.26
N PHE A 47 -9.19 7.62 1.56
CA PHE A 47 -8.01 8.48 1.50
C PHE A 47 -7.32 8.41 0.14
N GLN A 48 -7.41 7.27 -0.53
CA GLN A 48 -6.77 6.99 -1.82
C GLN A 48 -5.27 7.31 -1.77
N PRO A 49 -4.52 6.58 -0.93
CA PRO A 49 -3.08 6.87 -0.78
C PRO A 49 -2.33 6.60 -2.07
N ASN A 50 -1.23 7.31 -2.26
CA ASN A 50 -0.31 7.03 -3.35
C ASN A 50 0.64 5.90 -2.98
N ILE A 51 0.97 5.79 -1.69
CA ILE A 51 1.90 4.80 -1.17
C ILE A 51 1.29 4.18 0.09
N ILE A 52 1.37 2.85 0.18
CA ILE A 52 0.97 2.12 1.38
C ILE A 52 2.21 1.46 1.96
N LEU A 53 2.50 1.74 3.23
CA LEU A 53 3.55 1.04 3.98
C LEU A 53 2.85 -0.01 4.81
N LEU A 54 3.08 -1.28 4.52
CA LEU A 54 2.27 -2.38 5.03
C LEU A 54 3.13 -3.41 5.76
N ASP A 55 2.81 -3.65 7.03
CA ASP A 55 3.42 -4.75 7.78
C ASP A 55 2.68 -6.05 7.46
N LEU A 56 3.43 -7.12 7.22
CA LEU A 56 2.84 -8.43 6.97
C LEU A 56 2.49 -9.18 8.25
N MET A 57 3.10 -8.83 9.37
CA MET A 57 2.95 -9.58 10.60
C MET A 57 1.95 -8.92 11.54
N MET A 58 0.68 -8.97 11.15
CA MET A 58 -0.43 -8.47 11.97
C MET A 58 -1.29 -9.66 12.36
N PRO A 59 -1.33 -10.05 13.64
CA PRO A 59 -1.93 -11.34 14.05
C PRO A 59 -3.39 -11.52 13.69
N GLN A 60 -4.15 -10.44 13.67
CA GLN A 60 -5.59 -10.53 13.43
C GLN A 60 -6.00 -10.11 12.04
N VAL A 61 -5.02 -9.90 11.17
CA VAL A 61 -5.28 -9.40 9.82
C VAL A 61 -4.41 -10.15 8.84
N ASN A 62 -5.02 -10.55 7.75
CA ASN A 62 -4.25 -11.12 6.66
C ASN A 62 -3.83 -9.99 5.74
N SER A 63 -2.57 -9.58 5.87
CA SER A 63 -2.03 -8.48 5.05
C SER A 63 -2.04 -8.82 3.56
N TRP A 64 -1.99 -10.11 3.21
CA TRP A 64 -2.11 -10.53 1.83
C TRP A 64 -3.46 -10.12 1.24
N ASP A 65 -4.51 -10.13 2.06
CA ASP A 65 -5.84 -9.69 1.62
C ASP A 65 -5.85 -8.19 1.33
N VAL A 66 -5.09 -7.39 2.10
CA VAL A 66 -4.96 -5.96 1.81
C VAL A 66 -4.31 -5.76 0.44
N ILE A 67 -3.24 -6.52 0.15
CA ILE A 67 -2.58 -6.44 -1.15
C ILE A 67 -3.55 -6.79 -2.27
N LYS A 68 -4.29 -7.88 -2.11
CA LYS A 68 -5.27 -8.30 -3.11
C LYS A 68 -6.33 -7.24 -3.33
N TYR A 69 -6.82 -6.65 -2.24
CA TYR A 69 -7.85 -5.62 -2.33
C TYR A 69 -7.37 -4.44 -3.15
N VAL A 70 -6.15 -3.98 -2.87
CA VAL A 70 -5.58 -2.84 -3.59
C VAL A 70 -5.39 -3.19 -5.06
N ARG A 71 -4.82 -4.35 -5.33
CA ARG A 71 -4.51 -4.73 -6.72
C ARG A 71 -5.74 -5.08 -7.55
N ALA A 72 -6.89 -5.30 -6.91
CA ALA A 72 -8.14 -5.46 -7.64
C ALA A 72 -8.55 -4.18 -8.37
N SER A 73 -8.12 -3.02 -7.88
CA SER A 73 -8.55 -1.73 -8.43
C SER A 73 -7.42 -0.82 -8.88
N TYR A 74 -6.21 -1.02 -8.37
CA TYR A 74 -5.09 -0.11 -8.63
C TYR A 74 -3.85 -0.91 -8.98
N ASP A 75 -3.16 -0.51 -10.04
CA ASP A 75 -1.90 -1.16 -10.39
C ASP A 75 -0.72 -0.51 -9.66
N LYS A 76 0.47 -1.03 -9.94
CA LYS A 76 1.69 -0.62 -9.22
C LYS A 76 2.07 0.83 -9.47
N SER A 77 1.64 1.40 -10.59
CA SER A 77 1.94 2.81 -10.89
C SER A 77 0.91 3.75 -10.28
N GLU A 78 -0.27 3.24 -9.96
CA GLU A 78 -1.33 4.07 -9.40
C GLU A 78 -1.28 4.13 -7.88
N MET A 79 -0.93 3.02 -7.24
CA MET A 79 -0.87 2.95 -5.77
C MET A 79 0.25 1.97 -5.41
N ALA A 80 1.34 2.50 -4.90
CA ALA A 80 2.51 1.68 -4.56
C ALA A 80 2.29 1.00 -3.21
N ILE A 81 2.71 -0.25 -3.11
CA ILE A 81 2.72 -0.98 -1.84
C ILE A 81 4.17 -1.29 -1.50
N ILE A 82 4.60 -0.80 -0.35
CA ILE A 82 5.93 -1.07 0.19
C ILE A 82 5.71 -1.89 1.45
N VAL A 83 6.16 -3.13 1.45
CA VAL A 83 6.05 -3.99 2.64
C VAL A 83 7.19 -3.66 3.58
N VAL A 84 6.89 -3.57 4.89
CA VAL A 84 7.88 -3.30 5.93
C VAL A 84 7.67 -4.38 7.00
N SER A 85 8.56 -5.37 7.07
CA SER A 85 8.26 -6.55 7.87
C SER A 85 9.52 -7.19 8.46
N LEU A 86 9.33 -7.93 9.57
CA LEU A 86 10.36 -8.78 10.12
C LEU A 86 10.59 -10.03 9.29
N LEU A 87 9.62 -10.45 8.48
CA LEU A 87 9.80 -11.60 7.60
C LEU A 87 10.86 -11.26 6.55
N ASN A 88 11.90 -12.09 6.47
CA ASN A 88 13.01 -11.82 5.58
C ASN A 88 13.42 -13.00 4.73
N ASN A 89 12.62 -14.07 4.69
CA ASN A 89 12.99 -15.20 3.84
C ASN A 89 12.60 -14.92 2.39
N LYS A 90 13.37 -15.52 1.50
CA LYS A 90 13.25 -15.26 0.07
C LYS A 90 11.87 -15.61 -0.47
N ASP A 91 11.29 -16.72 -0.01
CA ASP A 91 10.00 -17.16 -0.53
C ASP A 91 8.90 -16.15 -0.24
N ASN A 92 8.87 -15.60 0.98
CA ASN A 92 7.86 -14.59 1.33
C ASN A 92 8.07 -13.32 0.52
N ILE A 93 9.32 -12.92 0.33
CA ILE A 93 9.63 -11.72 -0.45
C ILE A 93 9.21 -11.92 -1.90
N ASP A 94 9.54 -13.07 -2.49
CA ASP A 94 9.17 -13.37 -3.87
C ASP A 94 7.65 -13.39 -4.04
N ASP A 95 6.93 -14.00 -3.08
CA ASP A 95 5.47 -14.05 -3.12
C ASP A 95 4.87 -12.64 -3.11
N CYS A 96 5.45 -11.75 -2.31
CA CYS A 96 5.00 -10.35 -2.27
C CYS A 96 5.14 -9.70 -3.64
N TYR A 97 6.29 -9.85 -4.27
CA TYR A 97 6.50 -9.24 -5.57
C TYR A 97 5.58 -9.84 -6.63
N GLU A 98 5.32 -11.16 -6.55
CA GLU A 98 4.38 -11.79 -7.47
C GLU A 98 2.96 -11.26 -7.29
N MET A 99 2.59 -10.86 -6.08
CA MET A 99 1.27 -10.28 -5.82
C MET A 99 1.18 -8.81 -6.21
N GLY A 100 2.27 -8.20 -6.64
CA GLY A 100 2.24 -6.83 -7.10
C GLY A 100 2.74 -5.79 -6.10
N VAL A 101 3.54 -6.21 -5.14
CA VAL A 101 4.19 -5.28 -4.20
C VAL A 101 5.31 -4.54 -4.94
N ASN A 102 5.48 -3.26 -4.65
CA ASN A 102 6.47 -2.43 -5.31
C ASN A 102 7.86 -2.54 -4.67
N ASP A 103 7.92 -2.72 -3.36
CA ASP A 103 9.19 -2.76 -2.65
C ASP A 103 9.03 -3.50 -1.34
N TYR A 104 10.15 -3.95 -0.78
CA TYR A 104 10.15 -4.74 0.45
C TYR A 104 11.29 -4.27 1.34
N ILE A 105 10.95 -3.84 2.55
CA ILE A 105 11.94 -3.36 3.52
C ILE A 105 11.89 -4.28 4.73
N CYS A 106 13.03 -4.87 5.07
CA CYS A 106 13.12 -5.74 6.25
C CYS A 106 13.36 -4.89 7.50
N LYS A 107 12.65 -5.22 8.58
CA LYS A 107 12.91 -4.60 9.88
C LYS A 107 14.20 -5.16 10.47
N PRO A 108 14.94 -4.42 11.28
CA PRO A 108 14.65 -3.07 11.78
C PRO A 108 14.75 -2.01 10.69
N ILE A 109 13.89 -1.02 10.78
CA ILE A 109 13.82 0.02 9.76
C ILE A 109 15.02 0.94 9.86
N ILE A 110 15.69 1.15 8.73
CA ILE A 110 16.75 2.14 8.60
C ILE A 110 16.12 3.35 7.89
N LYS A 111 16.18 4.51 8.55
CA LYS A 111 15.51 5.71 8.05
C LYS A 111 15.90 6.03 6.61
N ALA A 112 17.18 5.96 6.29
CA ALA A 112 17.65 6.29 4.93
C ALA A 112 17.03 5.36 3.89
N GLN A 113 16.88 4.07 4.22
CA GLN A 113 16.28 3.11 3.31
C GLN A 113 14.80 3.38 3.10
N LEU A 114 14.09 3.67 4.19
CA LEU A 114 12.66 3.97 4.11
C LEU A 114 12.42 5.26 3.31
N VAL A 115 13.17 6.30 3.62
CA VAL A 115 13.04 7.58 2.92
C VAL A 115 13.34 7.41 1.43
N SER A 116 14.41 6.67 1.11
CA SER A 116 14.78 6.43 -0.28
C SER A 116 13.67 5.72 -1.04
N SER A 117 13.07 4.69 -0.43
CA SER A 117 11.99 3.95 -1.07
C SER A 117 10.76 4.83 -1.30
N VAL A 118 10.37 5.60 -0.29
CA VAL A 118 9.22 6.50 -0.40
C VAL A 118 9.48 7.55 -1.48
N GLU A 119 10.66 8.15 -1.49
CA GLU A 119 10.98 9.17 -2.49
C GLU A 119 10.99 8.61 -3.90
N THR A 120 11.55 7.41 -4.08
CA THR A 120 11.57 6.76 -5.39
C THR A 120 10.16 6.53 -5.91
N HIS A 121 9.27 6.00 -5.06
CA HIS A 121 7.92 5.69 -5.50
C HIS A 121 7.06 6.93 -5.61
N LYS A 122 7.34 7.96 -4.79
CA LYS A 122 6.67 9.25 -4.90
C LYS A 122 6.92 9.88 -6.27
N GLU A 123 8.15 9.79 -6.78
CA GLU A 123 8.50 10.36 -8.08
C GLU A 123 7.89 9.60 -9.24
N ASN A 124 7.59 8.32 -9.04
CA ASN A 124 7.08 7.45 -10.09
C ASN A 124 5.56 7.35 -10.12
N ILE A 125 4.89 8.10 -9.25
CA ILE A 125 3.44 8.07 -9.20
C ILE A 125 2.85 8.74 -10.42
N VAL A 126 1.94 8.01 -11.08
CA VAL A 126 1.10 8.57 -12.12
C VAL A 126 -0.16 9.08 -11.43
N GLU A 127 -0.52 10.35 -11.69
CA GLU A 127 -1.72 10.92 -11.10
C GLU A 127 -2.91 10.04 -11.50
N PRO A 128 -3.60 9.40 -10.55
CA PRO A 128 -4.66 8.48 -10.93
C PRO A 128 -5.89 9.23 -11.42
N THR A 129 -6.54 8.68 -12.44
CA THR A 129 -7.87 9.17 -12.80
C THR A 129 -8.84 8.73 -11.71
N PRO A 130 -9.88 9.52 -11.42
CA PRO A 130 -10.85 9.12 -10.44
C PRO A 130 -11.45 7.76 -10.79
N LYS A 131 -11.55 6.88 -9.80
CA LYS A 131 -12.06 5.53 -9.99
C LYS A 131 -13.30 5.30 -9.14
N ALA A 132 -14.19 4.46 -9.65
CA ALA A 132 -15.30 3.96 -8.86
C ALA A 132 -14.77 3.12 -7.71
N SER A 133 -15.59 2.94 -6.67
CA SER A 133 -15.22 2.05 -5.57
C SER A 133 -15.01 0.64 -6.12
N PRO A 134 -14.26 -0.21 -5.40
CA PRO A 134 -14.06 -1.60 -5.84
C PRO A 134 -15.36 -2.34 -6.13
N THR A 135 -16.42 -2.06 -5.38
CA THR A 135 -17.72 -2.68 -5.64
C THR A 135 -18.23 -2.32 -7.01
N MET A 136 -18.16 -1.05 -7.38
CA MET A 136 -18.61 -0.61 -8.70
C MET A 136 -17.73 -1.14 -9.80
N VAL A 137 -16.42 -1.19 -9.57
CA VAL A 137 -15.48 -1.76 -10.53
C VAL A 137 -15.83 -3.23 -10.78
N ALA A 138 -16.12 -3.98 -9.72
CA ALA A 138 -16.49 -5.39 -9.86
C ALA A 138 -17.75 -5.56 -10.67
N LEU A 139 -18.73 -4.70 -10.48
CA LEU A 139 -19.98 -4.77 -11.25
C LEU A 139 -19.71 -4.51 -12.73
N HIS A 140 -18.88 -3.56 -13.07
CA HIS A 140 -18.54 -3.28 -14.45
C HIS A 140 -17.74 -4.39 -15.10
N ASN A 141 -16.84 -5.00 -14.34
CA ASN A 141 -15.93 -6.01 -14.88
C ASN A 141 -16.54 -7.38 -15.03
N LYS A 142 -17.74 -7.58 -14.63
CA LYS A 142 -18.41 -8.86 -14.83
C LYS A 142 -18.55 -9.24 -16.29
N ASN A 143 -18.43 -8.32 -17.17
CA ASN A 143 -18.56 -8.57 -18.60
C ASN A 143 -17.24 -8.63 -19.31
N HIS A 144 -16.28 -8.76 -18.62
CA HIS A 144 -14.94 -8.59 -19.11
C HIS A 144 -14.11 -9.82 -19.11
N ASP A 145 -13.82 -9.79 -18.56
CA ASP A 145 -13.17 -10.12 -18.09
C ASP A 145 -12.54 -10.34 -17.59
N ASN A 146 -12.55 -10.76 -17.77
CA ASN A 146 -12.21 -10.68 -17.35
C ASN A 146 -11.45 -10.49 -17.06
N LYS A 147 -11.07 -10.43 -17.21
CA LYS A 147 -10.76 -10.00 -17.06
C LYS A 147 -10.81 -9.92 -16.43
N ALA A 148 -10.93 -10.19 -16.35
CA ALA A 148 -11.37 -9.78 -15.91
C ALA A 148 -11.55 -9.89 -15.21
N ILE A 149 -11.56 -10.20 -15.15
CA ILE A 149 -12.22 -9.90 -14.67
C ILE A 149 -12.36 -9.64 -14.16
N PHE A 150 -12.13 -9.93 -14.19
CA PHE A 150 -12.81 -9.25 -13.88
C PHE A 150 -12.68 -8.80 -13.93
N GLY A 151 -12.01 -9.09 -14.19
CA GLY A 151 -12.38 -8.55 -14.55
C GLY A 151 -12.06 -8.33 -14.60
N MET A 152 -11.87 -8.65 -15.02
CA MET A 152 -12.22 -8.23 -15.35
C MET A 152 -12.40 -8.16 -15.36
#